data_34849b32a27db00193095892ab2857f5
#
_entry.id   34849b32a27db00193095892ab2857f5
#
_cell.length_a   1.000
_cell.length_b   1.000
_cell.length_c   1.000
_cell.angle_alpha   90.00
_cell.angle_beta   90.00
_cell.angle_gamma   90.00
#
_symmetry.space_group_name_H-M   'P 1'
#
loop_
_entity.id
_entity.type
_entity.pdbx_description
1 polymer ?
#
loop_
_entity_poly.entity_id
_entity_poly.type
_entity_poly.pdbx_seq_one_letter_code
_entity_poly.pdbx_strand_id
1 'polypeptide(L)'
;VTEKLREIYSLDSNTLFQEAQEIATTKKTIYCSPNIANGSCQTVPGCRHCKWEHMKVMKPDFNKKRTLEEIRARTQVLVEAGIDRVFLASGWMGYQVPDFYYDCISSIKENSTLDIYGLFGAINRSSLVNLKHAGMDGYLCGLETPNEELYKRFRPGGDTLTDRLTTLKTAKDIDLKIWSGFLVGLGETDEDVVVGLEILREFDPESLSILPFTPFPHTEMWAENPANPLKWARVMASARLYLKKLDLFSDQTQGFYQGYGILGGANGFYVFPEKKSLT
;
A
#
# COMPACT_ATOMS: atom_id res chain seq x y z
N VAL A 1 -20.59 11.70 -4.65
CA VAL A 1 -20.65 10.23 -4.68
C VAL A 1 -21.57 9.80 -5.78
N THR A 2 -21.06 9.00 -6.71
CA THR A 2 -21.88 8.54 -7.83
C THR A 2 -22.91 7.50 -7.35
N GLU A 3 -24.14 7.62 -7.82
CA GLU A 3 -25.22 6.65 -7.59
C GLU A 3 -24.75 5.22 -7.94
N LYS A 4 -24.01 5.09 -9.04
CA LYS A 4 -23.42 3.83 -9.50
C LYS A 4 -22.57 3.11 -8.44
N LEU A 5 -21.76 3.81 -7.64
CA LEU A 5 -20.94 3.16 -6.61
C LEU A 5 -21.81 2.67 -5.46
N ARG A 6 -22.85 3.41 -5.09
CA ARG A 6 -23.82 2.96 -4.08
C ARG A 6 -24.59 1.72 -4.55
N GLU A 7 -25.01 1.69 -5.81
CA GLU A 7 -25.62 0.51 -6.43
C GLU A 7 -24.69 -0.71 -6.35
N ILE A 8 -23.43 -0.57 -6.77
CA ILE A 8 -22.43 -1.64 -6.68
C ILE A 8 -22.27 -2.11 -5.23
N TYR A 9 -22.12 -1.18 -4.28
CA TYR A 9 -21.90 -1.53 -2.88
C TYR A 9 -23.13 -2.21 -2.25
N SER A 10 -24.33 -1.99 -2.77
CA SER A 10 -25.60 -2.59 -2.32
C SER A 10 -25.90 -3.97 -2.93
N LEU A 11 -25.13 -4.43 -3.93
CA LEU A 11 -25.32 -5.77 -4.52
C LEU A 11 -25.25 -6.86 -3.45
N ASP A 12 -26.01 -7.94 -3.65
CA ASP A 12 -25.85 -9.14 -2.83
C ASP A 12 -24.43 -9.73 -2.99
N SER A 13 -23.98 -10.44 -1.97
CA SER A 13 -22.58 -10.89 -1.94
C SER A 13 -22.22 -11.84 -3.09
N ASN A 14 -23.15 -12.72 -3.52
CA ASN A 14 -22.86 -13.68 -4.58
C ASN A 14 -22.65 -12.98 -5.92
N THR A 15 -23.56 -12.11 -6.30
CA THR A 15 -23.46 -11.29 -7.52
C THR A 15 -22.19 -10.42 -7.49
N LEU A 16 -21.94 -9.72 -6.38
CA LEU A 16 -20.80 -8.84 -6.23
C LEU A 16 -19.46 -9.58 -6.42
N PHE A 17 -19.29 -10.73 -5.78
CA PHE A 17 -18.07 -11.53 -5.88
C PHE A 17 -17.89 -12.18 -7.23
N GLN A 18 -18.98 -12.71 -7.82
CA GLN A 18 -18.93 -13.32 -9.15
C GLN A 18 -18.44 -12.28 -10.19
N GLU A 19 -19.07 -11.11 -10.26
CA GLU A 19 -18.69 -10.07 -11.21
C GLU A 19 -17.26 -9.57 -10.97
N ALA A 20 -16.83 -9.43 -9.71
CA ALA A 20 -15.48 -9.03 -9.39
C ALA A 20 -14.42 -10.05 -9.86
N GLN A 21 -14.70 -11.34 -9.71
CA GLN A 21 -13.82 -12.41 -10.17
C GLN A 21 -13.77 -12.51 -11.69
N GLU A 22 -14.89 -12.34 -12.38
CA GLU A 22 -14.92 -12.29 -13.85
C GLU A 22 -13.98 -11.21 -14.40
N ILE A 23 -13.95 -10.02 -13.77
CA ILE A 23 -13.00 -8.98 -14.14
C ILE A 23 -11.56 -9.40 -13.78
N ALA A 24 -11.34 -9.95 -12.59
CA ALA A 24 -10.00 -10.33 -12.12
C ALA A 24 -9.34 -11.39 -13.02
N THR A 25 -10.11 -12.36 -13.54
CA THR A 25 -9.61 -13.42 -14.44
C THR A 25 -9.06 -12.88 -15.76
N THR A 26 -9.46 -11.66 -16.16
CA THR A 26 -8.94 -10.99 -17.36
C THR A 26 -7.61 -10.25 -17.10
N LYS A 27 -7.15 -10.18 -15.86
CA LYS A 27 -5.97 -9.44 -15.43
C LYS A 27 -4.74 -10.32 -15.34
N LYS A 28 -3.58 -9.75 -15.69
CA LYS A 28 -2.29 -10.35 -15.34
C LYS A 28 -2.15 -10.39 -13.81
N THR A 29 -1.63 -11.49 -13.28
CA THR A 29 -1.21 -11.54 -11.88
C THR A 29 0.07 -10.72 -11.70
N ILE A 30 0.09 -9.85 -10.69
CA ILE A 30 1.23 -8.98 -10.38
C ILE A 30 1.83 -9.39 -9.04
N TYR A 31 3.14 -9.59 -9.02
CA TYR A 31 3.89 -9.88 -7.81
C TYR A 31 4.70 -8.67 -7.37
N CYS A 32 4.56 -8.29 -6.11
CA CYS A 32 5.25 -7.15 -5.53
C CYS A 32 6.03 -7.52 -4.27
N SER A 33 7.30 -7.11 -4.19
CA SER A 33 8.05 -7.21 -2.93
C SER A 33 7.83 -5.95 -2.09
N PRO A 34 7.33 -6.07 -0.85
CA PRO A 34 6.84 -4.92 -0.09
C PRO A 34 7.93 -4.04 0.50
N ASN A 35 9.19 -4.47 0.51
CA ASN A 35 10.28 -3.63 1.03
C ASN A 35 11.67 -4.12 0.59
N ILE A 36 12.33 -3.35 -0.25
CA ILE A 36 13.73 -3.61 -0.64
C ILE A 36 14.72 -2.82 0.24
N ALA A 37 14.35 -1.65 0.72
CA ALA A 37 15.18 -0.81 1.59
C ALA A 37 14.43 -0.52 2.90
N ASN A 38 15.12 -0.65 4.01
CA ASN A 38 14.58 -0.31 5.32
C ASN A 38 14.79 1.17 5.63
N GLY A 39 14.02 1.67 6.61
CA GLY A 39 14.16 3.01 7.16
C GLY A 39 13.45 3.13 8.49
N SER A 40 13.59 4.28 9.14
CA SER A 40 12.96 4.58 10.42
C SER A 40 11.77 5.49 10.25
N CYS A 41 10.58 5.03 10.60
CA CYS A 41 9.43 5.91 10.74
C CYS A 41 9.66 6.90 11.88
N GLN A 42 9.49 8.20 11.61
CA GLN A 42 9.70 9.29 12.57
C GLN A 42 8.38 9.85 13.12
N THR A 43 7.27 9.17 12.88
CA THR A 43 5.96 9.57 13.42
C THR A 43 6.00 9.51 14.96
N VAL A 44 5.74 10.65 15.62
CA VAL A 44 5.68 10.77 17.08
C VAL A 44 4.47 11.65 17.45
N PRO A 45 3.54 11.14 18.28
CA PRO A 45 3.42 9.75 18.70
C PRO A 45 3.19 8.81 17.51
N GLY A 46 3.53 7.53 17.67
CA GLY A 46 3.38 6.52 16.62
C GLY A 46 1.93 6.25 16.24
N CYS A 47 1.72 5.66 15.08
CA CYS A 47 0.38 5.25 14.64
C CYS A 47 -0.12 4.09 15.50
N ARG A 48 -1.33 4.20 16.07
CA ARG A 48 -1.87 3.26 17.06
C ARG A 48 -2.07 1.83 16.55
N HIS A 49 -2.22 1.67 15.22
CA HIS A 49 -2.49 0.39 14.56
C HIS A 49 -1.30 -0.19 13.79
N CYS A 50 -0.19 0.55 13.70
CA CYS A 50 0.82 0.29 12.68
C CYS A 50 1.73 -0.90 13.04
N LYS A 51 1.84 -1.86 12.11
CA LYS A 51 2.81 -2.97 12.19
C LYS A 51 4.26 -2.49 12.40
N TRP A 52 4.61 -1.29 11.96
CA TRP A 52 5.94 -0.73 12.15
C TRP A 52 6.29 -0.54 13.62
N GLU A 53 5.32 -0.10 14.43
CA GLU A 53 5.50 0.04 15.89
C GLU A 53 5.75 -1.32 16.54
N HIS A 54 4.99 -2.36 16.14
CA HIS A 54 5.26 -3.74 16.55
C HIS A 54 6.68 -4.20 16.15
N MET A 55 7.08 -3.93 14.91
CA MET A 55 8.39 -4.38 14.38
C MET A 55 9.57 -3.68 15.07
N LYS A 56 9.43 -2.42 15.49
CA LYS A 56 10.47 -1.71 16.26
C LYS A 56 10.82 -2.47 17.56
N VAL A 57 9.81 -3.08 18.21
CA VAL A 57 9.99 -3.84 19.46
C VAL A 57 10.54 -5.24 19.17
N MET A 58 9.97 -5.93 18.18
CA MET A 58 10.28 -7.33 17.91
C MET A 58 11.62 -7.56 17.20
N LYS A 59 12.07 -6.58 16.42
CA LYS A 59 13.30 -6.65 15.63
C LYS A 59 14.05 -5.32 15.74
N PRO A 60 14.92 -5.12 16.74
CA PRO A 60 15.65 -3.86 16.95
C PRO A 60 16.39 -3.36 15.68
N ASP A 61 16.90 -4.29 14.87
CA ASP A 61 17.58 -3.96 13.60
C ASP A 61 16.63 -3.70 12.43
N PHE A 62 15.31 -3.76 12.65
CA PHE A 62 14.31 -3.55 11.58
C PHE A 62 14.46 -2.19 10.90
N ASN A 63 14.85 -1.17 11.66
CA ASN A 63 15.06 0.20 11.18
C ASN A 63 16.44 0.42 10.56
N LYS A 64 17.34 -0.57 10.61
CA LYS A 64 18.67 -0.44 10.01
C LYS A 64 18.53 -0.36 8.50
N LYS A 65 19.04 0.72 7.93
CA LYS A 65 19.14 0.87 6.47
C LYS A 65 20.05 -0.20 5.90
N ARG A 66 19.63 -0.79 4.79
CA ARG A 66 20.50 -1.67 3.99
C ARG A 66 21.54 -0.85 3.25
N THR A 67 22.70 -1.43 3.03
CA THR A 67 23.72 -0.86 2.14
C THR A 67 23.27 -0.98 0.68
N LEU A 68 23.85 -0.20 -0.22
CA LEU A 68 23.58 -0.32 -1.66
C LEU A 68 23.98 -1.70 -2.20
N GLU A 69 25.01 -2.34 -1.65
CA GLU A 69 25.42 -3.70 -2.00
C GLU A 69 24.33 -4.72 -1.62
N GLU A 70 23.79 -4.63 -0.40
CA GLU A 70 22.66 -5.47 0.03
C GLU A 70 21.42 -5.25 -0.83
N ILE A 71 21.15 -4.01 -1.27
CA ILE A 71 20.06 -3.69 -2.17
C ILE A 71 20.26 -4.33 -3.54
N ARG A 72 21.46 -4.25 -4.12
CA ARG A 72 21.80 -4.92 -5.39
C ARG A 72 21.60 -6.42 -5.30
N ALA A 73 22.13 -7.05 -4.25
CA ALA A 73 21.98 -8.49 -4.04
C ALA A 73 20.50 -8.90 -3.92
N ARG A 74 19.67 -8.11 -3.22
CA ARG A 74 18.23 -8.35 -3.12
C ARG A 74 17.52 -8.13 -4.45
N THR A 75 17.89 -7.09 -5.20
CA THR A 75 17.34 -6.84 -6.54
C THR A 75 17.51 -8.06 -7.43
N GLN A 76 18.68 -8.68 -7.44
CA GLN A 76 18.93 -9.91 -8.21
C GLN A 76 18.00 -11.05 -7.79
N VAL A 77 17.83 -11.29 -6.48
CA VAL A 77 16.90 -12.31 -5.97
C VAL A 77 15.46 -12.04 -6.41
N LEU A 78 15.03 -10.78 -6.42
CA LEU A 78 13.69 -10.42 -6.84
C LEU A 78 13.47 -10.63 -8.34
N VAL A 79 14.44 -10.29 -9.16
CA VAL A 79 14.42 -10.53 -10.62
C VAL A 79 14.34 -12.04 -10.92
N GLU A 80 15.20 -12.84 -10.28
CA GLU A 80 15.20 -14.30 -10.43
C GLU A 80 13.88 -14.96 -9.96
N ALA A 81 13.23 -14.37 -8.96
CA ALA A 81 11.93 -14.81 -8.47
C ALA A 81 10.75 -14.36 -9.34
N GLY A 82 10.98 -13.61 -10.43
CA GLY A 82 9.93 -13.12 -11.32
C GLY A 82 9.03 -12.07 -10.68
N ILE A 83 9.58 -11.24 -9.79
CA ILE A 83 8.85 -10.13 -9.18
C ILE A 83 8.66 -9.02 -10.21
N ASP A 84 7.46 -8.43 -10.27
CA ASP A 84 7.16 -7.32 -11.17
C ASP A 84 7.51 -5.95 -10.55
N ARG A 85 7.25 -5.78 -9.25
CA ARG A 85 7.32 -4.48 -8.56
C ARG A 85 7.99 -4.57 -7.20
N VAL A 86 8.60 -3.45 -6.78
CA VAL A 86 9.21 -3.32 -5.44
C VAL A 86 8.82 -2.01 -4.77
N PHE A 87 8.68 -2.04 -3.44
CA PHE A 87 8.59 -0.82 -2.64
C PHE A 87 9.92 -0.43 -2.03
N LEU A 88 10.27 0.85 -2.15
CA LEU A 88 11.14 1.53 -1.22
C LEU A 88 10.28 2.08 -0.08
N ALA A 89 10.30 1.42 1.06
CA ALA A 89 9.47 1.78 2.21
C ALA A 89 10.33 2.10 3.42
N SER A 90 9.98 3.16 4.14
CA SER A 90 10.66 3.55 5.37
C SER A 90 9.69 3.96 6.49
N GLY A 91 8.39 4.01 6.21
CA GLY A 91 7.44 4.80 6.98
C GLY A 91 7.67 6.31 6.75
N TRP A 92 6.89 7.13 7.44
CA TRP A 92 7.02 8.59 7.29
C TRP A 92 8.30 9.12 7.97
N MET A 93 9.10 9.88 7.25
CA MET A 93 10.37 10.47 7.70
C MET A 93 10.36 11.99 7.64
N GLY A 94 9.19 12.62 7.63
CA GLY A 94 9.02 14.02 7.30
C GLY A 94 8.76 14.22 5.81
N TYR A 95 8.61 15.48 5.41
CA TYR A 95 8.24 15.83 4.04
C TYR A 95 9.40 15.77 3.04
N GLN A 96 10.63 15.63 3.51
CA GLN A 96 11.81 15.51 2.66
C GLN A 96 12.40 14.11 2.72
N VAL A 97 12.60 13.51 1.53
CA VAL A 97 13.20 12.18 1.42
C VAL A 97 14.72 12.29 1.42
N PRO A 98 15.46 11.53 2.24
CA PRO A 98 16.91 11.51 2.25
C PRO A 98 17.51 11.00 0.92
N ASP A 99 18.67 11.54 0.53
CA ASP A 99 19.37 11.25 -0.73
C ASP A 99 19.68 9.76 -0.92
N PHE A 100 19.92 9.04 0.16
CA PHE A 100 20.10 7.59 0.15
C PHE A 100 19.05 6.84 -0.69
N TYR A 101 17.79 7.29 -0.70
CA TYR A 101 16.73 6.60 -1.46
C TYR A 101 16.82 6.89 -2.96
N TYR A 102 17.37 8.03 -3.37
CA TYR A 102 17.65 8.30 -4.77
C TYR A 102 18.76 7.35 -5.29
N ASP A 103 19.81 7.15 -4.49
CA ASP A 103 20.88 6.19 -4.81
C ASP A 103 20.35 4.75 -4.89
N CYS A 104 19.41 4.38 -3.99
CA CYS A 104 18.75 3.07 -4.04
C CYS A 104 18.00 2.87 -5.35
N ILE A 105 17.21 3.86 -5.79
CA ILE A 105 16.45 3.78 -7.04
C ILE A 105 17.37 3.62 -8.23
N SER A 106 18.38 4.47 -8.35
CA SER A 106 19.39 4.40 -9.41
C SER A 106 20.05 3.03 -9.45
N SER A 107 20.48 2.51 -8.29
CA SER A 107 21.11 1.20 -8.18
C SER A 107 20.20 0.04 -8.60
N ILE A 108 18.89 0.10 -8.30
CA ILE A 108 17.91 -0.91 -8.73
C ILE A 108 17.71 -0.85 -10.25
N LYS A 109 17.54 0.35 -10.80
CA LYS A 109 17.31 0.57 -12.24
C LYS A 109 18.51 0.18 -13.11
N GLU A 110 19.71 0.37 -12.62
CA GLU A 110 20.94 -0.09 -13.31
C GLU A 110 21.00 -1.62 -13.44
N ASN A 111 20.35 -2.36 -12.54
CA ASN A 111 20.48 -3.81 -12.43
C ASN A 111 19.17 -4.58 -12.71
N SER A 112 18.08 -3.88 -13.03
CA SER A 112 16.79 -4.53 -13.25
C SER A 112 15.81 -3.68 -14.04
N THR A 113 14.73 -4.32 -14.49
CA THR A 113 13.53 -3.69 -15.09
C THR A 113 12.36 -3.63 -14.13
N LEU A 114 12.58 -3.82 -12.82
CA LEU A 114 11.54 -3.77 -11.81
C LEU A 114 10.87 -2.40 -11.77
N ASP A 115 9.54 -2.38 -11.66
CA ASP A 115 8.81 -1.15 -11.35
C ASP A 115 9.05 -0.79 -9.87
N ILE A 116 9.49 0.45 -9.63
CA ILE A 116 9.84 0.95 -8.29
C ILE A 116 8.77 1.93 -7.81
N TYR A 117 8.20 1.65 -6.63
CA TYR A 117 7.25 2.54 -5.97
C TYR A 117 7.80 3.04 -4.64
N GLY A 118 7.76 4.36 -4.44
CA GLY A 118 8.10 4.97 -3.14
C GLY A 118 6.93 4.87 -2.15
N LEU A 119 7.22 4.55 -0.90
CA LEU A 119 6.25 4.47 0.20
C LEU A 119 6.83 5.20 1.43
N PHE A 120 6.65 6.52 1.47
CA PHE A 120 7.22 7.40 2.50
C PHE A 120 6.16 8.25 3.22
N GLY A 121 4.85 7.97 3.02
CA GLY A 121 3.76 8.84 3.48
C GLY A 121 3.66 10.13 2.67
N ALA A 122 3.24 11.22 3.28
CA ALA A 122 3.21 12.51 2.60
C ALA A 122 4.63 13.12 2.50
N ILE A 123 4.99 13.56 1.29
CA ILE A 123 6.28 14.21 0.99
C ILE A 123 6.09 15.46 0.12
N ASN A 124 7.07 16.34 0.12
CA ASN A 124 7.01 17.56 -0.67
C ASN A 124 7.28 17.32 -2.16
N ARG A 125 6.91 18.32 -2.99
CA ARG A 125 7.05 18.24 -4.44
C ARG A 125 8.51 18.02 -4.88
N SER A 126 9.48 18.67 -4.23
CA SER A 126 10.89 18.53 -4.62
C SER A 126 11.38 17.09 -4.44
N SER A 127 11.00 16.43 -3.33
CA SER A 127 11.31 15.02 -3.10
C SER A 127 10.67 14.12 -4.16
N LEU A 128 9.38 14.33 -4.52
CA LEU A 128 8.72 13.56 -5.58
C LEU A 128 9.43 13.73 -6.94
N VAL A 129 9.81 14.95 -7.30
CA VAL A 129 10.53 15.23 -8.54
C VAL A 129 11.91 14.55 -8.56
N ASN A 130 12.65 14.62 -7.46
CA ASN A 130 13.97 13.98 -7.36
C ASN A 130 13.86 12.45 -7.42
N LEU A 131 12.85 11.85 -6.76
CA LEU A 131 12.58 10.42 -6.85
C LEU A 131 12.26 9.99 -8.29
N LYS A 132 11.43 10.76 -9.01
CA LYS A 132 11.14 10.51 -10.43
C LYS A 132 12.41 10.61 -11.28
N HIS A 133 13.24 11.64 -11.10
CA HIS A 133 14.50 11.79 -11.82
C HIS A 133 15.50 10.65 -11.55
N ALA A 134 15.48 10.09 -10.33
CA ALA A 134 16.28 8.90 -10.01
C ALA A 134 15.78 7.61 -10.69
N GLY A 135 14.59 7.64 -11.30
CA GLY A 135 14.01 6.52 -12.04
C GLY A 135 12.84 5.84 -11.35
N MET A 136 12.22 6.45 -10.33
CA MET A 136 11.02 5.91 -9.69
C MET A 136 9.82 5.93 -10.66
N ASP A 137 9.10 4.81 -10.75
CA ASP A 137 7.96 4.64 -11.67
C ASP A 137 6.65 5.15 -11.08
N GLY A 138 6.44 4.98 -9.78
CA GLY A 138 5.20 5.35 -9.12
C GLY A 138 5.35 5.66 -7.64
N TYR A 139 4.29 6.20 -7.08
CA TYR A 139 4.24 6.57 -5.67
C TYR A 139 3.03 5.94 -4.96
N LEU A 140 3.30 5.25 -3.86
CA LEU A 140 2.27 4.73 -2.98
C LEU A 140 2.07 5.68 -1.80
N CYS A 141 0.87 6.23 -1.68
CA CYS A 141 0.42 6.97 -0.52
C CYS A 141 -0.99 6.53 -0.13
N GLY A 142 -1.10 5.68 0.89
CA GLY A 142 -2.39 5.21 1.40
C GLY A 142 -3.10 6.32 2.18
N LEU A 143 -4.42 6.36 2.10
CA LEU A 143 -5.24 7.31 2.87
C LEU A 143 -5.36 6.90 4.35
N GLU A 144 -4.98 5.67 4.72
CA GLU A 144 -5.26 4.98 5.99
C GLU A 144 -6.77 4.82 6.22
N THR A 145 -7.49 5.91 6.26
CA THR A 145 -8.96 5.99 6.26
C THR A 145 -9.40 7.28 5.56
N PRO A 146 -10.51 7.28 4.82
CA PRO A 146 -11.04 8.51 4.21
C PRO A 146 -11.75 9.44 5.21
N ASN A 147 -11.99 8.96 6.44
CA ASN A 147 -12.63 9.71 7.51
C ASN A 147 -11.57 10.47 8.32
N GLU A 148 -11.62 11.80 8.31
CA GLU A 148 -10.59 12.65 8.93
C GLU A 148 -10.53 12.50 10.46
N GLU A 149 -11.66 12.27 11.13
CA GLU A 149 -11.69 12.06 12.58
C GLU A 149 -11.04 10.72 12.96
N LEU A 150 -11.33 9.66 12.20
CA LEU A 150 -10.66 8.38 12.37
C LEU A 150 -9.16 8.51 12.05
N TYR A 151 -8.80 9.25 11.00
CA TYR A 151 -7.40 9.48 10.65
C TYR A 151 -6.64 10.10 11.83
N LYS A 152 -7.13 11.21 12.39
CA LYS A 152 -6.53 11.87 13.56
C LYS A 152 -6.47 10.96 14.78
N ARG A 153 -7.50 10.15 14.98
CA ARG A 153 -7.56 9.18 16.09
C ARG A 153 -6.47 8.11 15.99
N PHE A 154 -6.23 7.57 14.80
CA PHE A 154 -5.29 6.45 14.61
C PHE A 154 -3.88 6.90 14.25
N ARG A 155 -3.74 8.10 13.74
CA ARG A 155 -2.45 8.75 13.43
C ARG A 155 -2.32 10.08 14.16
N PRO A 156 -2.09 10.05 15.47
CA PRO A 156 -1.99 11.26 16.28
C PRO A 156 -0.74 12.11 15.96
N GLY A 157 0.25 11.52 15.29
CA GLY A 157 1.46 12.21 14.85
C GLY A 157 1.73 12.02 13.35
N GLY A 158 2.72 12.72 12.84
CA GLY A 158 3.16 12.61 11.45
C GLY A 158 2.36 13.46 10.46
N ASP A 159 2.21 12.96 9.24
CA ASP A 159 1.45 13.60 8.17
C ASP A 159 -0.07 13.56 8.41
N THR A 160 -0.81 14.46 7.77
CA THR A 160 -2.28 14.51 7.79
C THR A 160 -2.89 13.86 6.55
N LEU A 161 -4.19 13.58 6.58
CA LEU A 161 -4.92 13.12 5.39
C LEU A 161 -4.83 14.13 4.25
N THR A 162 -4.93 15.43 4.54
CA THR A 162 -4.78 16.52 3.56
C THR A 162 -3.40 16.52 2.92
N ASP A 163 -2.32 16.29 3.71
CA ASP A 163 -0.97 16.18 3.17
C ASP A 163 -0.81 15.00 2.20
N ARG A 164 -1.44 13.87 2.51
CA ARG A 164 -1.44 12.68 1.65
C ARG A 164 -2.17 12.92 0.34
N LEU A 165 -3.34 13.54 0.39
CA LEU A 165 -4.09 13.93 -0.81
C LEU A 165 -3.30 14.91 -1.67
N THR A 166 -2.62 15.89 -1.05
CA THR A 166 -1.73 16.84 -1.73
C THR A 166 -0.55 16.13 -2.39
N THR A 167 0.04 15.14 -1.70
CA THR A 167 1.13 14.32 -2.24
C THR A 167 0.67 13.50 -3.45
N LEU A 168 -0.49 12.84 -3.38
CA LEU A 168 -1.07 12.08 -4.50
C LEU A 168 -1.36 12.98 -5.70
N LYS A 169 -1.94 14.16 -5.46
CA LYS A 169 -2.16 15.15 -6.52
C LYS A 169 -0.85 15.56 -7.18
N THR A 170 0.17 15.89 -6.37
CA THR A 170 1.48 16.28 -6.88
C THR A 170 2.14 15.15 -7.68
N ALA A 171 2.06 13.91 -7.20
CA ALA A 171 2.60 12.75 -7.91
C ALA A 171 1.92 12.56 -9.27
N LYS A 172 0.59 12.70 -9.34
CA LYS A 172 -0.18 12.67 -10.58
C LYS A 172 0.24 13.81 -11.52
N ASP A 173 0.36 15.04 -11.02
CA ASP A 173 0.72 16.23 -11.81
C ASP A 173 2.12 16.14 -12.45
N ILE A 174 2.98 15.27 -11.93
CA ILE A 174 4.31 14.99 -12.49
C ILE A 174 4.39 13.63 -13.18
N ASP A 175 3.27 13.03 -13.56
CA ASP A 175 3.17 11.74 -14.25
C ASP A 175 3.88 10.57 -13.55
N LEU A 176 3.78 10.48 -12.24
CA LEU A 176 4.08 9.25 -11.51
C LEU A 176 2.84 8.35 -11.51
N LYS A 177 3.02 7.05 -11.68
CA LYS A 177 1.96 6.07 -11.49
C LYS A 177 1.46 6.14 -10.05
N ILE A 178 0.15 6.15 -9.85
CA ILE A 178 -0.45 6.26 -8.53
C ILE A 178 -0.79 4.89 -7.98
N TRP A 179 -0.33 4.64 -6.76
CA TRP A 179 -0.78 3.54 -5.93
C TRP A 179 -1.32 4.10 -4.63
N SER A 180 -2.54 3.74 -4.27
CA SER A 180 -3.15 4.22 -3.03
C SER A 180 -4.04 3.16 -2.40
N GLY A 181 -4.87 3.53 -1.44
CA GLY A 181 -5.81 2.65 -0.74
C GLY A 181 -6.07 3.12 0.67
N PHE A 182 -6.77 2.31 1.43
CA PHE A 182 -7.09 2.56 2.83
C PHE A 182 -7.29 1.25 3.59
N LEU A 183 -7.39 1.34 4.93
CA LEU A 183 -7.66 0.22 5.81
C LEU A 183 -9.18 0.06 6.02
N VAL A 184 -9.63 -1.18 6.13
CA VAL A 184 -10.99 -1.57 6.50
C VAL A 184 -10.97 -2.22 7.88
N GLY A 185 -11.89 -1.84 8.75
CA GLY A 185 -12.02 -2.37 10.11
C GLY A 185 -11.49 -1.45 11.21
N LEU A 186 -11.27 -0.16 10.89
CA LEU A 186 -10.89 0.88 11.85
C LEU A 186 -12.09 1.58 12.51
N GLY A 187 -13.33 1.14 12.20
CA GLY A 187 -14.55 1.77 12.67
C GLY A 187 -15.22 2.69 11.64
N GLU A 188 -14.75 2.63 10.39
CA GLU A 188 -15.36 3.33 9.26
C GLU A 188 -16.78 2.83 8.99
N THR A 189 -17.65 3.75 8.54
CA THR A 189 -19.00 3.46 8.04
C THR A 189 -18.92 2.98 6.58
N ASP A 190 -20.04 2.43 6.08
CA ASP A 190 -20.17 2.09 4.66
C ASP A 190 -20.10 3.35 3.78
N GLU A 191 -20.60 4.49 4.28
CA GLU A 191 -20.46 5.78 3.60
C GLU A 191 -18.99 6.24 3.53
N ASP A 192 -18.21 6.06 4.59
CA ASP A 192 -16.77 6.35 4.54
C ASP A 192 -16.07 5.52 3.46
N VAL A 193 -16.43 4.23 3.32
CA VAL A 193 -15.89 3.37 2.26
C VAL A 193 -16.22 3.92 0.87
N VAL A 194 -17.49 4.29 0.66
CA VAL A 194 -17.95 4.84 -0.61
C VAL A 194 -17.23 6.15 -0.93
N VAL A 195 -17.14 7.06 0.04
CA VAL A 195 -16.37 8.32 -0.10
C VAL A 195 -14.89 8.04 -0.41
N GLY A 196 -14.29 7.07 0.27
CA GLY A 196 -12.89 6.68 0.03
C GLY A 196 -12.64 6.19 -1.39
N LEU A 197 -13.51 5.36 -1.94
CA LEU A 197 -13.40 4.88 -3.32
C LEU A 197 -13.60 6.01 -4.35
N GLU A 198 -14.47 6.98 -4.07
CA GLU A 198 -14.63 8.17 -4.92
C GLU A 198 -13.39 9.06 -4.91
N ILE A 199 -12.84 9.33 -3.73
CA ILE A 199 -11.57 10.07 -3.60
C ILE A 199 -10.47 9.38 -4.42
N LEU A 200 -10.33 8.07 -4.27
CA LEU A 200 -9.31 7.31 -4.99
C LEU A 200 -9.50 7.36 -6.51
N ARG A 201 -10.75 7.32 -6.99
CA ARG A 201 -11.06 7.44 -8.42
C ARG A 201 -10.53 8.73 -9.05
N GLU A 202 -10.52 9.85 -8.31
CA GLU A 202 -10.04 11.14 -8.82
C GLU A 202 -8.54 11.13 -9.19
N PHE A 203 -7.78 10.23 -8.56
CA PHE A 203 -6.35 10.08 -8.84
C PHE A 203 -6.06 9.14 -10.01
N ASP A 204 -7.06 8.43 -10.56
CA ASP A 204 -6.89 7.41 -11.60
C ASP A 204 -5.76 6.43 -11.29
N PRO A 205 -5.85 5.69 -10.17
CA PRO A 205 -4.75 4.87 -9.69
C PRO A 205 -4.47 3.68 -10.61
N GLU A 206 -3.20 3.38 -10.84
CA GLU A 206 -2.79 2.13 -11.48
C GLU A 206 -3.01 0.93 -10.56
N SER A 207 -2.86 1.14 -9.25
CA SER A 207 -2.97 0.08 -8.24
C SER A 207 -3.66 0.55 -6.97
N LEU A 208 -4.39 -0.37 -6.34
CA LEU A 208 -4.96 -0.18 -5.01
C LEU A 208 -4.53 -1.29 -4.04
N SER A 209 -4.29 -0.88 -2.78
CA SER A 209 -4.16 -1.76 -1.63
C SER A 209 -5.24 -1.40 -0.61
N ILE A 210 -6.35 -2.10 -0.66
CA ILE A 210 -7.35 -2.02 0.40
C ILE A 210 -7.02 -3.13 1.39
N LEU A 211 -6.52 -2.75 2.58
CA LEU A 211 -6.00 -3.72 3.53
C LEU A 211 -6.95 -3.91 4.72
N PRO A 212 -7.08 -5.14 5.24
CA PRO A 212 -7.85 -5.36 6.45
C PRO A 212 -7.06 -4.90 7.68
N PHE A 213 -7.71 -4.23 8.62
CA PHE A 213 -7.09 -3.98 9.91
C PHE A 213 -6.75 -5.29 10.61
N THR A 214 -5.51 -5.41 11.01
CA THR A 214 -4.99 -6.55 11.76
C THR A 214 -4.31 -6.01 13.02
N PRO A 215 -4.76 -6.40 14.23
CA PRO A 215 -4.11 -5.98 15.46
C PRO A 215 -2.72 -6.62 15.58
N PHE A 216 -1.72 -5.82 15.97
CA PHE A 216 -0.35 -6.28 16.21
C PHE A 216 0.02 -6.09 17.66
N PRO A 217 0.71 -7.07 18.30
CA PRO A 217 1.29 -6.90 19.65
C PRO A 217 2.12 -5.61 19.72
N HIS A 218 2.19 -5.02 20.91
CA HIS A 218 2.91 -3.77 21.18
C HIS A 218 2.37 -2.53 20.44
N THR A 219 1.14 -2.59 19.93
CA THR A 219 0.39 -1.43 19.44
C THR A 219 -0.76 -1.11 20.40
N GLU A 220 -1.22 0.14 20.42
CA GLU A 220 -2.35 0.53 21.28
C GLU A 220 -3.63 -0.23 20.92
N MET A 221 -3.75 -0.69 19.69
CA MET A 221 -4.92 -1.41 19.16
C MET A 221 -4.78 -2.94 19.22
N TRP A 222 -3.83 -3.47 20.00
CA TRP A 222 -3.63 -4.92 20.09
C TRP A 222 -4.86 -5.71 20.57
N ALA A 223 -5.66 -5.11 21.45
CA ALA A 223 -6.86 -5.75 22.00
C ALA A 223 -8.12 -5.58 21.14
N GLU A 224 -8.04 -4.84 20.04
CA GLU A 224 -9.17 -4.62 19.12
C GLU A 224 -9.42 -5.85 18.25
N ASN A 225 -10.66 -6.00 17.79
CA ASN A 225 -10.99 -7.07 16.86
C ASN A 225 -10.39 -6.79 15.47
N PRO A 226 -9.88 -7.82 14.77
CA PRO A 226 -9.47 -7.66 13.37
C PRO A 226 -10.66 -7.34 12.47
N ALA A 227 -10.39 -6.82 11.30
CA ALA A 227 -11.42 -6.55 10.28
C ALA A 227 -12.25 -7.81 9.99
N ASN A 228 -13.56 -7.64 9.80
CA ASN A 228 -14.39 -8.73 9.30
C ASN A 228 -13.97 -9.08 7.86
N PRO A 229 -13.50 -10.32 7.60
CA PRO A 229 -12.93 -10.68 6.30
C PRO A 229 -13.94 -10.62 5.16
N LEU A 230 -15.22 -10.91 5.43
CA LEU A 230 -16.27 -10.83 4.41
C LEU A 230 -16.63 -9.37 4.09
N LYS A 231 -16.69 -8.48 5.10
CA LYS A 231 -16.85 -7.04 4.86
C LYS A 231 -15.70 -6.50 4.03
N TRP A 232 -14.46 -6.86 4.38
CA TRP A 232 -13.28 -6.46 3.62
C TRP A 232 -13.33 -6.97 2.16
N ALA A 233 -13.67 -8.24 1.95
CA ALA A 233 -13.82 -8.81 0.60
C ALA A 233 -14.89 -8.06 -0.23
N ARG A 234 -16.00 -7.65 0.39
CA ARG A 234 -17.03 -6.84 -0.27
C ARG A 234 -16.49 -5.47 -0.71
N VAL A 235 -15.70 -4.80 0.14
CA VAL A 235 -15.06 -3.52 -0.21
C VAL A 235 -14.10 -3.72 -1.39
N MET A 236 -13.29 -4.77 -1.37
CA MET A 236 -12.39 -5.16 -2.47
C MET A 236 -13.16 -5.38 -3.78
N ALA A 237 -14.24 -6.16 -3.73
CA ALA A 237 -15.08 -6.45 -4.90
C ALA A 237 -15.75 -5.19 -5.45
N SER A 238 -16.25 -4.31 -4.57
CA SER A 238 -16.81 -3.02 -4.98
C SER A 238 -15.77 -2.13 -5.66
N ALA A 239 -14.55 -2.09 -5.12
CA ALA A 239 -13.44 -1.38 -5.76
C ALA A 239 -13.11 -1.96 -7.14
N ARG A 240 -13.09 -3.30 -7.27
CA ARG A 240 -12.86 -4.00 -8.55
C ARG A 240 -13.91 -3.63 -9.60
N LEU A 241 -15.19 -3.66 -9.23
CA LEU A 241 -16.28 -3.32 -10.16
C LEU A 241 -16.28 -1.85 -10.55
N TYR A 242 -15.97 -0.99 -9.59
CA TYR A 242 -16.00 0.46 -9.79
C TYR A 242 -14.79 0.97 -10.57
N LEU A 243 -13.59 0.44 -10.27
CA LEU A 243 -12.30 0.85 -10.80
C LEU A 243 -11.65 -0.30 -11.61
N LYS A 244 -12.35 -0.77 -12.63
CA LYS A 244 -12.07 -2.02 -13.39
C LYS A 244 -10.64 -2.16 -13.91
N LYS A 245 -9.96 -1.06 -14.23
CA LYS A 245 -8.68 -1.08 -14.96
C LYS A 245 -7.45 -1.32 -14.09
N LEU A 246 -7.52 -0.99 -12.80
CA LEU A 246 -6.38 -1.04 -11.88
C LEU A 246 -5.95 -2.45 -11.49
N ASP A 247 -4.77 -2.57 -10.90
CA ASP A 247 -4.33 -3.76 -10.18
C ASP A 247 -4.77 -3.67 -8.72
N LEU A 248 -5.46 -4.69 -8.24
CA LEU A 248 -5.99 -4.75 -6.89
C LEU A 248 -5.18 -5.74 -6.05
N PHE A 249 -4.52 -5.23 -4.99
CA PHE A 249 -3.62 -6.02 -4.17
C PHE A 249 -4.30 -6.59 -2.93
N SER A 250 -4.12 -7.90 -2.71
CA SER A 250 -4.56 -8.60 -1.52
C SER A 250 -3.55 -8.48 -0.39
N ASP A 251 -4.04 -8.42 0.86
CA ASP A 251 -3.20 -8.58 2.04
C ASP A 251 -2.70 -10.02 2.18
N GLN A 252 -1.45 -10.15 2.63
CA GLN A 252 -0.81 -11.44 2.92
C GLN A 252 -0.27 -11.54 4.35
N THR A 253 -0.54 -10.53 5.17
CA THR A 253 -0.01 -10.53 6.55
C THR A 253 -0.59 -11.64 7.40
N GLN A 254 -1.79 -12.12 7.04
CA GLN A 254 -2.42 -13.29 7.64
C GLN A 254 -3.04 -14.16 6.54
N GLY A 255 -2.58 -15.41 6.46
CA GLY A 255 -2.90 -16.31 5.35
C GLY A 255 -4.39 -16.51 5.05
N PHE A 256 -5.28 -16.42 6.06
CA PHE A 256 -6.70 -16.57 5.83
C PHE A 256 -7.33 -15.40 5.07
N TYR A 257 -6.80 -14.16 5.18
CA TYR A 257 -7.28 -13.03 4.39
C TYR A 257 -6.98 -13.20 2.90
N GLN A 258 -5.96 -13.94 2.52
CA GLN A 258 -5.60 -14.12 1.12
C GLN A 258 -6.76 -14.69 0.28
N GLY A 259 -7.45 -15.70 0.80
CA GLY A 259 -8.63 -16.27 0.13
C GLY A 259 -9.75 -15.25 -0.07
N TYR A 260 -10.02 -14.43 0.93
CA TYR A 260 -11.01 -13.36 0.82
C TYR A 260 -10.59 -12.23 -0.12
N GLY A 261 -9.29 -11.93 -0.22
CA GLY A 261 -8.77 -10.99 -1.21
C GLY A 261 -8.99 -11.48 -2.63
N ILE A 262 -8.72 -12.77 -2.91
CA ILE A 262 -9.02 -13.40 -4.18
C ILE A 262 -10.53 -13.35 -4.46
N LEU A 263 -11.37 -13.70 -3.47
CA LEU A 263 -12.82 -13.58 -3.57
C LEU A 263 -13.26 -12.16 -3.95
N GLY A 264 -12.60 -11.14 -3.40
CA GLY A 264 -12.82 -9.73 -3.72
C GLY A 264 -12.21 -9.26 -5.05
N GLY A 265 -11.67 -10.17 -5.88
CA GLY A 265 -11.17 -9.85 -7.21
C GLY A 265 -9.74 -9.31 -7.25
N ALA A 266 -8.89 -9.64 -6.28
CA ALA A 266 -7.47 -9.30 -6.32
C ALA A 266 -6.74 -10.00 -7.47
N ASN A 267 -5.80 -9.29 -8.10
CA ASN A 267 -4.84 -9.83 -9.06
C ASN A 267 -3.38 -9.48 -8.70
N GLY A 268 -3.17 -8.71 -7.63
CA GLY A 268 -1.86 -8.35 -7.10
C GLY A 268 -1.57 -9.02 -5.77
N PHE A 269 -0.34 -9.49 -5.58
CA PHE A 269 0.07 -10.22 -4.38
C PHE A 269 1.44 -9.76 -3.89
N TYR A 270 1.55 -9.57 -2.57
CA TYR A 270 2.84 -9.31 -1.95
C TYR A 270 3.58 -10.62 -1.73
N VAL A 271 4.84 -10.67 -2.10
CA VAL A 271 5.72 -11.83 -1.92
C VAL A 271 7.03 -11.43 -1.24
N PHE A 272 7.52 -12.33 -0.41
CA PHE A 272 8.77 -12.18 0.34
C PHE A 272 9.70 -13.31 -0.10
N PRO A 273 10.41 -13.17 -1.24
CA PRO A 273 11.33 -14.19 -1.66
C PRO A 273 12.40 -14.38 -0.58
N GLU A 274 12.44 -15.55 0.00
CA GLU A 274 13.51 -15.93 0.92
C GLU A 274 14.82 -16.04 0.13
N LYS A 275 15.91 -15.54 0.71
CA LYS A 275 17.24 -15.91 0.24
C LYS A 275 17.33 -17.43 0.32
N LYS A 276 17.27 -18.14 -0.80
CA LYS A 276 17.83 -19.50 -0.83
C LYS A 276 19.25 -19.32 -0.32
N SER A 277 19.56 -19.94 0.83
CA SER A 277 20.89 -19.94 1.38
C SER A 277 21.81 -20.34 0.23
N LEU A 278 22.67 -19.42 -0.21
CA LEU A 278 23.82 -19.75 -1.03
C LEU A 278 24.73 -20.58 -0.11
N THR A 279 24.49 -21.90 -0.10
CA THR A 279 25.46 -22.88 0.39
C THR A 279 26.55 -23.06 -0.63
#